data_e1ff7dd0cd91873e608dbee83a114fd2
#
_entry.id   e1ff7dd0cd91873e608dbee83a114fd2
#
_cell.length_a   1.000
_cell.length_b   1.000
_cell.length_c   1.000
_cell.angle_alpha   90.00
_cell.angle_beta   90.00
_cell.angle_gamma   90.00
#
_symmetry.space_group_name_H-M   'P 1'
#
loop_
_entity.id
_entity.type
_entity.pdbx_description
1 polymer ?
#
loop_
_entity_poly.entity_id
_entity_poly.type
_entity_poly.pdbx_seq_one_letter_code
_entity_poly.pdbx_strand_id
1 'polypeptide(L)'
;MVVARDEPATLRCEAAGEPEPEVSWVKDGVEVRTAPADPASHRVLLPSGALFFLRAVQSKAEDDRGTYWCVASNGDGEVVSRKAQLDIASKC
;
A
#
# COMPACT_ATOMS: atom_id res chain seq x y z
N MET A 1 6.54 10.58 -2.23
CA MET A 1 5.30 11.16 -1.64
C MET A 1 5.55 11.51 -0.18
N VAL A 2 5.15 12.69 0.23
CA VAL A 2 5.22 13.12 1.63
C VAL A 2 3.81 13.42 2.10
N VAL A 3 3.42 12.85 3.24
CA VAL A 3 2.11 13.11 3.85
C VAL A 3 2.31 13.58 5.27
N ALA A 4 1.35 14.34 5.80
CA ALA A 4 1.39 14.75 7.19
C ALA A 4 1.02 13.57 8.09
N ARG A 5 1.59 13.52 9.27
CA ARG A 5 1.28 12.50 10.27
C ARG A 5 -0.21 12.54 10.61
N ASP A 6 -0.82 11.37 10.70
CA ASP A 6 -2.25 11.15 10.97
C ASP A 6 -3.20 11.60 9.86
N GLU A 7 -2.66 11.97 8.69
CA GLU A 7 -3.47 12.30 7.52
C GLU A 7 -3.67 11.04 6.65
N PRO A 8 -4.75 10.99 5.87
CA PRO A 8 -4.94 9.87 4.93
C PRO A 8 -3.99 9.96 3.75
N ALA A 9 -3.68 8.81 3.18
CA ALA A 9 -2.82 8.72 2.00
C ALA A 9 -3.31 7.60 1.09
N THR A 10 -3.04 7.72 -0.20
CA THR A 10 -3.37 6.69 -1.18
C THR A 10 -2.19 6.45 -2.11
N LEU A 11 -1.78 5.19 -2.22
CA LEU A 11 -0.81 4.74 -3.22
C LEU A 11 -1.58 4.01 -4.31
N ARG A 12 -1.35 4.39 -5.57
CA ARG A 12 -2.08 3.81 -6.68
C ARG A 12 -1.34 2.62 -7.28
N CYS A 13 -2.11 1.63 -7.71
CA CYS A 13 -1.62 0.51 -8.48
C CYS A 13 -2.64 0.23 -9.57
N GLU A 14 -2.29 0.52 -10.80
CA GLU A 14 -3.14 0.24 -11.93
C GLU A 14 -2.70 -1.07 -12.57
N ALA A 15 -3.60 -2.03 -12.61
CA ALA A 15 -3.34 -3.31 -13.24
C ALA A 15 -4.55 -3.71 -14.07
N ALA A 16 -4.30 -4.14 -15.29
CA ALA A 16 -5.34 -4.62 -16.19
C ALA A 16 -4.92 -5.92 -16.84
N GLY A 17 -5.87 -6.79 -17.09
CA GLY A 17 -5.60 -8.07 -17.75
C GLY A 17 -6.81 -8.96 -17.78
N GLU A 18 -6.68 -10.01 -18.59
CA GLU A 18 -7.68 -11.07 -18.70
C GLU A 18 -7.00 -12.42 -18.36
N PRO A 19 -7.39 -13.10 -17.29
CA PRO A 19 -8.38 -12.69 -16.29
C PRO A 19 -7.88 -11.52 -15.44
N GLU A 20 -8.81 -10.87 -14.73
CA GLU A 20 -8.52 -9.73 -13.88
C GLU A 20 -7.45 -10.09 -12.83
N PRO A 21 -6.37 -9.32 -12.72
CA PRO A 21 -5.30 -9.66 -11.80
C PRO A 21 -5.67 -9.36 -10.35
N GLU A 22 -5.08 -10.17 -9.45
CA GLU A 22 -5.10 -9.88 -8.03
C GLU A 22 -3.92 -8.97 -7.69
N VAL A 23 -4.18 -7.98 -6.86
CA VAL A 23 -3.17 -7.01 -6.46
C VAL A 23 -2.82 -7.21 -4.99
N SER A 24 -1.53 -7.22 -4.71
CA SER A 24 -1.01 -7.18 -3.34
C SER A 24 0.04 -6.08 -3.24
N TRP A 25 0.32 -5.65 -2.02
CA TRP A 25 1.28 -4.60 -1.76
C TRP A 25 2.43 -5.12 -0.91
N VAL A 26 3.63 -4.60 -1.17
CA VAL A 26 4.84 -4.95 -0.44
C VAL A 26 5.47 -3.66 0.08
N LYS A 27 5.90 -3.69 1.32
CA LYS A 27 6.62 -2.60 1.97
C LYS A 27 7.97 -3.11 2.43
N ASP A 28 9.04 -2.52 1.91
CA ASP A 28 10.43 -2.89 2.25
C ASP A 28 10.71 -4.40 2.15
N GLY A 29 10.06 -5.06 1.17
CA GLY A 29 10.25 -6.49 0.95
C GLY A 29 9.30 -7.41 1.71
N VAL A 30 8.38 -6.85 2.51
CA VAL A 30 7.43 -7.62 3.30
C VAL A 30 6.01 -7.31 2.85
N GLU A 31 5.19 -8.34 2.67
CA GLU A 31 3.80 -8.15 2.27
C GLU A 31 3.03 -7.35 3.31
N VAL A 32 2.28 -6.37 2.82
CA VAL A 32 1.46 -5.48 3.66
C VAL A 32 0.13 -6.15 3.95
N ARG A 33 -0.25 -6.18 5.23
CA ARG A 33 -1.57 -6.66 5.64
C ARG A 33 -2.58 -5.53 5.51
N THR A 34 -3.70 -5.81 4.89
CA THR A 34 -4.71 -4.82 4.55
C THR A 34 -6.11 -5.30 4.89
N ALA A 35 -7.00 -4.37 5.24
CA ALA A 35 -8.42 -4.66 5.33
C ALA A 35 -9.00 -4.82 3.91
N PRO A 36 -10.02 -5.63 3.70
CA PRO A 36 -10.82 -6.32 4.70
C PRO A 36 -10.24 -7.63 5.20
N ALA A 37 -9.17 -8.17 4.58
CA ALA A 37 -8.58 -9.43 5.00
C ALA A 37 -8.05 -9.37 6.44
N ASP A 38 -7.49 -8.21 6.83
CA ASP A 38 -7.09 -7.94 8.21
C ASP A 38 -7.90 -6.74 8.70
N PRO A 39 -9.04 -6.97 9.39
CA PRO A 39 -9.92 -5.86 9.82
C PRO A 39 -9.27 -4.90 10.82
N ALA A 40 -8.21 -5.30 11.48
CA ALA A 40 -7.51 -4.45 12.44
C ALA A 40 -6.52 -3.49 11.77
N SER A 41 -6.25 -3.69 10.47
CA SER A 41 -5.31 -2.85 9.76
C SER A 41 -5.89 -1.46 9.45
N HIS A 42 -5.06 -0.43 9.60
CA HIS A 42 -5.42 0.92 9.15
C HIS A 42 -5.15 1.11 7.66
N ARG A 43 -4.62 0.09 7.00
CA ARG A 43 -4.39 0.08 5.55
C ARG A 43 -5.48 -0.72 4.89
N VAL A 44 -6.05 -0.19 3.82
CA VAL A 44 -7.16 -0.82 3.10
C VAL A 44 -6.76 -1.05 1.65
N LEU A 45 -6.99 -2.27 1.17
CA LEU A 45 -6.85 -2.57 -0.25
C LEU A 45 -8.16 -2.23 -0.93
N LEU A 46 -8.15 -1.19 -1.77
CA LEU A 46 -9.34 -0.74 -2.48
C LEU A 46 -9.65 -1.66 -3.66
N PRO A 47 -10.91 -1.70 -4.13
CA PRO A 47 -11.26 -2.51 -5.30
C PRO A 47 -10.46 -2.17 -6.56
N SER A 48 -9.97 -0.94 -6.68
CA SER A 48 -9.12 -0.52 -7.79
C SER A 48 -7.70 -1.07 -7.72
N GLY A 49 -7.31 -1.69 -6.60
CA GLY A 49 -5.95 -2.13 -6.33
C GLY A 49 -5.10 -1.11 -5.59
N ALA A 50 -5.62 0.07 -5.35
CA ALA A 50 -4.89 1.09 -4.61
C ALA A 50 -4.77 0.74 -3.12
N LEU A 51 -3.68 1.17 -2.51
CA LEU A 51 -3.46 1.03 -1.07
C LEU A 51 -3.85 2.33 -0.40
N PHE A 52 -4.87 2.28 0.43
CA PHE A 52 -5.38 3.43 1.15
C PHE A 52 -5.02 3.33 2.63
N PHE A 53 -4.46 4.41 3.15
CA PHE A 53 -4.15 4.54 4.57
C PHE A 53 -5.22 5.43 5.20
N LEU A 54 -5.93 4.90 6.20
CA LEU A 54 -6.90 5.69 6.95
C LEU A 54 -6.22 6.89 7.61
N ARG A 55 -4.96 6.67 8.01
CA ARG A 55 -4.09 7.71 8.54
C ARG A 55 -2.64 7.24 8.40
N ALA A 56 -1.73 8.18 8.21
CA ALA A 56 -0.30 7.88 8.17
C ALA A 56 0.23 7.74 9.60
N VAL A 57 0.64 6.54 9.97
CA VAL A 57 1.08 6.23 11.35
C VAL A 57 2.60 6.28 11.43
N GLN A 58 3.10 6.97 12.45
CA GLN A 58 4.51 6.96 12.79
C GLN A 58 4.64 6.85 14.30
N SER A 59 4.95 5.65 14.78
CA SER A 59 5.10 5.35 16.20
C SER A 59 6.18 4.29 16.38
N LYS A 60 6.53 3.99 17.64
CA LYS A 60 7.49 2.92 17.94
C LYS A 60 6.97 1.56 17.53
N ALA A 61 5.66 1.35 17.62
CA ALA A 61 5.02 0.08 17.29
C ALA A 61 4.78 -0.08 15.79
N GLU A 62 4.55 1.02 15.09
CA GLU A 62 4.19 0.97 13.68
C GLU A 62 4.65 2.23 12.95
N ASP A 63 5.20 2.07 11.76
CA ASP A 63 5.74 3.16 10.97
C ASP A 63 5.39 2.92 9.50
N ASP A 64 4.60 3.81 8.93
CA ASP A 64 4.17 3.69 7.53
C ASP A 64 5.22 4.21 6.53
N ARG A 65 6.28 4.83 6.99
CA ARG A 65 7.36 5.26 6.09
C ARG A 65 8.05 4.05 5.48
N GLY A 66 8.40 4.13 4.24
CA GLY A 66 9.14 3.08 3.58
C GLY A 66 8.96 3.08 2.08
N THR A 67 9.46 2.03 1.45
CA THR A 67 9.38 1.83 0.01
C THR A 67 8.31 0.80 -0.29
N TYR A 68 7.32 1.20 -1.09
CA TYR A 68 6.18 0.38 -1.45
C TYR A 68 6.20 0.04 -2.93
N TRP A 69 5.71 -1.15 -3.26
CA TRP A 69 5.38 -1.50 -4.64
C TRP A 69 4.20 -2.45 -4.62
N CYS A 70 3.46 -2.50 -5.72
CA CYS A 70 2.38 -3.46 -5.85
C CYS A 70 2.77 -4.59 -6.81
N VAL A 71 2.17 -5.74 -6.58
CA VAL A 71 2.35 -6.93 -7.39
C VAL A 71 0.98 -7.31 -7.92
N ALA A 72 0.85 -7.40 -9.25
CA ALA A 72 -0.38 -7.84 -9.90
C ALA A 72 -0.14 -9.22 -10.50
N SER A 73 -1.00 -10.17 -10.18
CA SER A 73 -0.89 -11.56 -10.63
C SER A 73 -2.23 -12.05 -11.16
N ASN A 74 -2.23 -12.70 -12.31
CA ASN A 74 -3.45 -13.26 -12.91
C ASN A 74 -3.36 -14.74 -13.24
N GLY A 75 -2.37 -15.45 -12.68
CA GLY A 75 -2.17 -16.87 -12.96
C GLY A 75 -1.23 -17.14 -14.13
N ASP A 76 -1.12 -16.21 -15.08
CA ASP A 76 -0.20 -16.33 -16.23
C ASP A 76 1.15 -15.67 -15.94
N GLY A 77 1.21 -14.86 -14.90
CA GLY A 77 2.44 -14.18 -14.51
C GLY A 77 2.19 -13.08 -13.51
N GLU A 78 3.28 -12.47 -13.10
CA GLU A 78 3.25 -11.35 -12.16
C GLU A 78 3.92 -10.13 -12.78
N VAL A 79 3.36 -8.96 -12.48
CA VAL A 79 3.96 -7.68 -12.84
C VAL A 79 4.16 -6.88 -11.56
N VAL A 80 5.35 -6.33 -11.39
CA VAL A 80 5.69 -5.51 -10.22
C VAL A 80 5.72 -4.05 -10.64
N SER A 81 5.04 -3.20 -9.86
CA SER A 81 5.02 -1.77 -10.13
C SER A 81 6.36 -1.11 -9.83
N ARG A 82 6.46 0.17 -10.21
CA ARG A 82 7.58 1.01 -9.76
C ARG A 82 7.49 1.18 -8.25
N LYS A 83 8.66 1.36 -7.64
CA LYS A 83 8.73 1.61 -6.21
C LYS A 83 8.27 3.04 -5.90
N ALA A 84 7.51 3.18 -4.83
CA ALA A 84 7.05 4.46 -4.33
C ALA A 84 7.56 4.66 -2.90
N GLN A 85 8.22 5.78 -2.68
CA GLN A 85 8.71 6.13 -1.35
C GLN A 85 7.64 6.93 -0.61
N LEU A 86 7.27 6.46 0.58
CA LEU A 86 6.34 7.19 1.44
C LEU A 86 7.11 7.76 2.63
N ASP A 87 7.02 9.07 2.80
CA ASP A 87 7.59 9.78 3.92
C ASP A 87 6.49 10.48 4.71
N ILE A 88 6.72 10.67 5.99
CA ILE A 88 5.77 11.34 6.88
C ILE A 88 6.41 12.59 7.43
N ALA A 89 5.76 13.73 7.20
CA ALA A 89 6.20 15.01 7.75
C ALA A 89 5.69 15.12 9.18
N SER A 90 6.60 15.34 10.12
CA SER A 90 6.23 15.59 11.51
C SER A 90 6.03 17.08 11.70
N LYS A 91 5.00 17.44 12.45
CA LYS A 91 4.84 18.82 12.89
C LYS A 91 5.75 19.09 14.09
N CYS A 92 6.51 20.12 14.00
CA CYS A 92 7.29 20.59 15.14
C CYS A 92 6.41 21.46 16.05
#